data_01257d6fdad9f147ca7fb4f755ed66e1
#
_entry.id   01257d6fdad9f147ca7fb4f755ed66e1
#
_cell.length_a   1.000
_cell.length_b   1.000
_cell.length_c   1.000
_cell.angle_alpha   90.00
_cell.angle_beta   90.00
_cell.angle_gamma   90.00
#
_symmetry.space_group_name_H-M   'P 1'
#
loop_
_entity.id
_entity.type
_entity.pdbx_description
1 polymer ?
#
loop_
_entity_poly.entity_id
_entity_poly.type
_entity_poly.pdbx_seq_one_letter_code
_entity_poly.pdbx_strand_id
1 'polypeptide(L)'
;QTASINIHNTVKLLEEDCTIPFISRYRKDTTGNLDEVQIEQIAKLQKEYEVIVKRKEAILKSIEEQNALTPELDKKIQQSFDLQELEDLYLPYKKKKRTKADVARENGLEPLAKIIMAQKNDDVDFLATQYLNDAIVNEESALQGAREIIAEWINENIYVRKQLRRLYERKATITTKVVKTKKDEADAQKFSQYFDWSEPLTKAPSHRLLAMLRAENEGFIKFKVEADIDEAYDVIDELVLKGQSPSTSHVQLAIEDSYKRLLQPAIANETLQEAKAKADANS
;
A
#
# COMPACT_ATOMS: atom_id res chain seq x y z
N GLN A 1 16.82 13.20 26.32
CA GLN A 1 15.52 12.51 26.41
C GLN A 1 14.55 13.39 27.20
N THR A 2 13.46 13.83 26.60
CA THR A 2 12.45 14.65 27.27
C THR A 2 11.67 13.77 28.26
N ALA A 3 11.49 14.26 29.50
CA ALA A 3 10.70 13.53 30.50
C ALA A 3 9.23 13.42 30.08
N SER A 4 8.60 12.27 30.30
CA SER A 4 7.21 11.99 29.93
C SER A 4 6.21 13.02 30.47
N ILE A 5 6.45 13.51 31.71
CA ILE A 5 5.62 14.53 32.32
C ILE A 5 5.66 15.87 31.58
N ASN A 6 6.82 16.25 31.05
CA ASN A 6 6.99 17.48 30.27
C ASN A 6 6.25 17.42 28.93
N ILE A 7 6.26 16.26 28.28
CA ILE A 7 5.48 16.00 27.06
C ILE A 7 3.99 16.10 27.38
N HIS A 8 3.53 15.43 28.41
CA HIS A 8 2.11 15.48 28.82
C HIS A 8 1.63 16.91 29.13
N ASN A 9 2.42 17.68 29.89
CA ASN A 9 2.10 19.05 30.19
C ASN A 9 2.07 19.95 28.95
N THR A 10 2.99 19.71 28.00
CA THR A 10 3.05 20.45 26.72
C THR A 10 1.81 20.15 25.87
N VAL A 11 1.41 18.89 25.75
CA VAL A 11 0.20 18.46 25.04
C VAL A 11 -1.03 19.14 25.63
N LYS A 12 -1.16 19.15 26.96
CA LYS A 12 -2.28 19.82 27.66
C LYS A 12 -2.36 21.30 27.36
N LEU A 13 -1.22 22.00 27.34
CA LEU A 13 -1.17 23.43 27.00
C LEU A 13 -1.55 23.68 25.52
N LEU A 14 -1.17 22.78 24.62
CA LEU A 14 -1.58 22.84 23.21
C LEU A 14 -3.09 22.60 23.03
N GLU A 15 -3.67 21.69 23.80
CA GLU A 15 -5.13 21.43 23.84
C GLU A 15 -5.93 22.61 24.42
N GLU A 16 -5.31 23.44 25.26
CA GLU A 16 -5.84 24.70 25.78
C GLU A 16 -5.63 25.89 24.81
N ASP A 17 -5.34 25.61 23.52
CA ASP A 17 -5.08 26.60 22.46
C ASP A 17 -3.90 27.56 22.74
N CYS A 18 -2.96 27.15 23.58
CA CYS A 18 -1.73 27.92 23.78
C CYS A 18 -0.84 27.82 22.55
N THR A 19 -0.34 28.95 22.07
CA THR A 19 0.59 28.97 20.92
C THR A 19 1.98 28.47 21.30
N ILE A 20 2.70 27.89 20.36
CA ILE A 20 4.07 27.39 20.57
C ILE A 20 5.01 28.46 21.12
N PRO A 21 5.06 29.68 20.57
CA PRO A 21 5.87 30.77 21.15
C PRO A 21 5.47 31.17 22.57
N PHE A 22 4.18 31.11 22.90
CA PHE A 22 3.70 31.39 24.24
C PHE A 22 4.18 30.34 25.24
N ILE A 23 4.07 29.08 24.90
CA ILE A 23 4.50 27.96 25.74
C ILE A 23 6.01 28.03 25.99
N SER A 24 6.81 28.24 24.94
CA SER A 24 8.27 28.29 25.05
C SER A 24 8.79 29.46 25.88
N ARG A 25 8.05 30.57 25.94
CA ARG A 25 8.46 31.76 26.68
C ARG A 25 7.90 31.82 28.10
N TYR A 26 6.65 31.45 28.30
CA TYR A 26 5.89 31.73 29.52
C TYR A 26 5.48 30.48 30.32
N ARG A 27 5.77 29.25 29.83
CA ARG A 27 5.42 28.00 30.49
C ARG A 27 6.62 27.07 30.67
N LYS A 28 7.82 27.64 30.75
CA LYS A 28 9.07 26.88 30.88
C LYS A 28 9.09 25.92 32.06
N ASP A 29 8.62 26.36 33.22
CA ASP A 29 8.57 25.55 34.43
C ASP A 29 7.62 24.37 34.27
N THR A 30 6.51 24.54 33.56
CA THR A 30 5.51 23.52 33.31
C THR A 30 6.02 22.48 32.30
N THR A 31 6.79 22.88 31.31
CA THR A 31 7.28 22.05 30.22
C THR A 31 8.70 21.53 30.43
N GLY A 32 9.35 21.85 31.56
CA GLY A 32 10.73 21.46 31.81
C GLY A 32 11.74 22.11 30.88
N ASN A 33 11.55 23.39 30.58
CA ASN A 33 12.39 24.22 29.71
C ASN A 33 12.48 23.73 28.25
N LEU A 34 11.41 23.13 27.70
CA LEU A 34 11.38 22.79 26.28
C LEU A 34 11.48 24.06 25.42
N ASP A 35 12.32 24.00 24.39
CA ASP A 35 12.44 25.06 23.41
C ASP A 35 11.32 25.00 22.36
N GLU A 36 11.26 25.99 21.50
CA GLU A 36 10.23 26.15 20.47
C GLU A 36 10.23 24.99 19.48
N VAL A 37 11.41 24.48 19.10
CA VAL A 37 11.58 23.35 18.17
C VAL A 37 11.05 22.05 18.79
N GLN A 38 11.35 21.81 20.06
CA GLN A 38 10.88 20.63 20.78
C GLN A 38 9.35 20.65 20.95
N ILE A 39 8.78 21.82 21.26
CA ILE A 39 7.32 21.99 21.38
C ILE A 39 6.64 21.80 20.03
N GLU A 40 7.24 22.30 18.93
CA GLU A 40 6.73 22.08 17.57
C GLU A 40 6.73 20.61 17.19
N GLN A 41 7.80 19.89 17.54
CA GLN A 41 7.86 18.44 17.33
C GLN A 41 6.76 17.69 18.11
N ILE A 42 6.52 18.07 19.36
CA ILE A 42 5.44 17.47 20.17
C ILE A 42 4.08 17.78 19.54
N ALA A 43 3.83 19.01 19.12
CA ALA A 43 2.58 19.40 18.47
C ALA A 43 2.35 18.63 17.16
N LYS A 44 3.39 18.42 16.37
CA LYS A 44 3.33 17.61 15.15
C LYS A 44 2.98 16.14 15.46
N LEU A 45 3.69 15.53 16.40
CA LEU A 45 3.44 14.14 16.81
C LEU A 45 2.05 13.96 17.42
N GLN A 46 1.54 14.93 18.17
CA GLN A 46 0.17 14.92 18.68
C GLN A 46 -0.85 14.86 17.55
N LYS A 47 -0.71 15.72 16.54
CA LYS A 47 -1.61 15.72 15.38
C LYS A 47 -1.56 14.41 14.61
N GLU A 48 -0.36 13.86 14.40
CA GLU A 48 -0.21 12.55 13.76
C GLU A 48 -0.90 11.44 14.57
N TYR A 49 -0.75 11.46 15.89
CA TYR A 49 -1.41 10.51 16.79
C TYR A 49 -2.94 10.63 16.74
N GLU A 50 -3.49 11.84 16.74
CA GLU A 50 -4.93 12.09 16.64
C GLU A 50 -5.49 11.55 15.31
N VAL A 51 -4.77 11.71 14.21
CA VAL A 51 -5.14 11.14 12.91
C VAL A 51 -5.21 9.62 12.99
N ILE A 52 -4.21 8.99 13.61
CA ILE A 52 -4.16 7.53 13.78
C ILE A 52 -5.35 7.05 14.64
N VAL A 53 -5.62 7.70 15.76
CA VAL A 53 -6.73 7.32 16.67
C VAL A 53 -8.07 7.41 15.94
N LYS A 54 -8.36 8.53 15.28
CA LYS A 54 -9.58 8.71 14.50
C LYS A 54 -9.71 7.66 13.39
N ARG A 55 -8.59 7.31 12.74
CA ARG A 55 -8.61 6.29 11.69
C ARG A 55 -8.89 4.90 12.26
N LYS A 56 -8.29 4.54 13.41
CA LYS A 56 -8.59 3.28 14.12
C LYS A 56 -10.09 3.16 14.45
N GLU A 57 -10.66 4.19 15.03
CA GLU A 57 -12.10 4.22 15.38
C GLU A 57 -12.98 4.01 14.15
N ALA A 58 -12.69 4.70 13.05
CA ALA A 58 -13.43 4.55 11.80
C ALA A 58 -13.31 3.14 11.20
N ILE A 59 -12.12 2.54 11.24
CA ILE A 59 -11.86 1.19 10.75
C ILE A 59 -12.60 0.17 11.60
N LEU A 60 -12.47 0.23 12.94
CA LEU A 60 -13.14 -0.68 13.87
C LEU A 60 -14.64 -0.63 13.69
N LYS A 61 -15.22 0.57 13.64
CA LYS A 61 -16.65 0.75 13.39
C LYS A 61 -17.10 0.12 12.08
N SER A 62 -16.36 0.33 11.01
CA SER A 62 -16.70 -0.23 9.69
C SER A 62 -16.65 -1.76 9.66
N ILE A 63 -15.67 -2.37 10.35
CA ILE A 63 -15.54 -3.83 10.44
C ILE A 63 -16.63 -4.42 11.35
N GLU A 64 -16.95 -3.75 12.46
CA GLU A 64 -18.01 -4.14 13.38
C GLU A 64 -19.39 -4.13 12.71
N GLU A 65 -19.70 -3.09 11.94
CA GLU A 65 -20.94 -3.00 11.14
C GLU A 65 -21.11 -4.16 10.15
N GLN A 66 -20.02 -4.79 9.74
CA GLN A 66 -20.02 -5.99 8.88
C GLN A 66 -20.06 -7.31 9.66
N ASN A 67 -20.13 -7.27 11.00
CA ASN A 67 -20.03 -8.43 11.89
C ASN A 67 -18.76 -9.28 11.65
N ALA A 68 -17.67 -8.63 11.23
CA ALA A 68 -16.41 -9.28 10.86
C ALA A 68 -15.27 -9.01 11.86
N LEU A 69 -15.52 -8.23 12.93
CA LEU A 69 -14.51 -7.91 13.93
C LEU A 69 -14.28 -9.12 14.87
N THR A 70 -13.05 -9.64 14.83
CA THR A 70 -12.58 -10.68 15.75
C THR A 70 -11.72 -10.08 16.86
N PRO A 71 -11.60 -10.73 18.05
CA PRO A 71 -10.71 -10.24 19.11
C PRO A 71 -9.25 -10.10 18.68
N GLU A 72 -8.77 -10.98 17.81
CA GLU A 72 -7.40 -10.93 17.28
C GLU A 72 -7.20 -9.74 16.34
N LEU A 73 -8.17 -9.47 15.47
CA LEU A 73 -8.14 -8.32 14.57
C LEU A 73 -8.22 -7.00 15.33
N ASP A 74 -9.14 -6.90 16.30
CA ASP A 74 -9.25 -5.74 17.18
C ASP A 74 -7.92 -5.45 17.89
N LYS A 75 -7.30 -6.48 18.48
CA LYS A 75 -5.99 -6.35 19.13
C LYS A 75 -4.92 -5.85 18.19
N LYS A 76 -4.84 -6.37 16.95
CA LYS A 76 -3.87 -5.92 15.94
C LYS A 76 -4.07 -4.45 15.57
N ILE A 77 -5.32 -4.04 15.36
CA ILE A 77 -5.67 -2.65 15.03
C ILE A 77 -5.32 -1.73 16.21
N GLN A 78 -5.67 -2.11 17.44
CA GLN A 78 -5.37 -1.30 18.63
C GLN A 78 -3.86 -1.13 18.86
N GLN A 79 -3.07 -2.14 18.59
CA GLN A 79 -1.61 -2.11 18.80
C GLN A 79 -0.84 -1.39 17.69
N SER A 80 -1.42 -1.19 16.52
CA SER A 80 -0.76 -0.50 15.43
C SER A 80 -0.82 1.02 15.59
N PHE A 81 0.31 1.69 15.32
CA PHE A 81 0.42 3.15 15.22
C PHE A 81 0.97 3.58 13.86
N ASP A 82 0.87 2.74 12.87
CA ASP A 82 1.25 2.99 11.48
C ASP A 82 -0.01 3.03 10.62
N LEU A 83 -0.28 4.18 9.97
CA LEU A 83 -1.43 4.35 9.10
C LEU A 83 -1.46 3.35 7.96
N GLN A 84 -0.29 3.01 7.41
CA GLN A 84 -0.20 2.07 6.30
C GLN A 84 -0.56 0.65 6.75
N GLU A 85 -0.08 0.24 7.92
CA GLU A 85 -0.43 -1.05 8.51
C GLU A 85 -1.94 -1.12 8.84
N LEU A 86 -2.53 -0.04 9.33
CA LEU A 86 -3.97 0.06 9.56
C LEU A 86 -4.77 -0.08 8.27
N GLU A 87 -4.36 0.57 7.19
CA GLU A 87 -4.99 0.42 5.88
C GLU A 87 -4.87 -1.01 5.34
N ASP A 88 -3.74 -1.68 5.55
CA ASP A 88 -3.55 -3.08 5.15
C ASP A 88 -4.47 -4.02 5.96
N LEU A 89 -4.59 -3.81 7.28
CA LEU A 89 -5.52 -4.58 8.13
C LEU A 89 -6.98 -4.37 7.72
N TYR A 90 -7.31 -3.18 7.26
CA TYR A 90 -8.67 -2.82 6.82
C TYR A 90 -8.98 -3.27 5.39
N LEU A 91 -7.98 -3.48 4.54
CA LEU A 91 -8.15 -3.74 3.10
C LEU A 91 -9.17 -4.85 2.77
N PRO A 92 -9.18 -6.02 3.44
CA PRO A 92 -10.17 -7.07 3.18
C PRO A 92 -11.62 -6.67 3.46
N TYR A 93 -11.82 -5.70 4.37
CA TYR A 93 -13.14 -5.25 4.84
C TYR A 93 -13.61 -3.95 4.18
N LYS A 94 -12.73 -3.32 3.40
CA LYS A 94 -13.03 -2.08 2.72
C LYS A 94 -14.08 -2.31 1.64
N LYS A 95 -15.17 -1.52 1.67
CA LYS A 95 -16.19 -1.55 0.63
C LYS A 95 -15.57 -1.24 -0.73
N LYS A 96 -15.68 -2.17 -1.66
CA LYS A 96 -15.14 -2.08 -3.02
C LYS A 96 -16.21 -2.45 -4.05
N LYS A 97 -15.98 -2.08 -5.30
CA LYS A 97 -16.83 -2.57 -6.41
C LYS A 97 -16.66 -4.09 -6.54
N ARG A 98 -17.70 -4.77 -7.06
CA ARG A 98 -17.68 -6.20 -7.36
C ARG A 98 -16.44 -6.56 -8.18
N THR A 99 -15.64 -7.48 -7.65
CA THR A 99 -14.38 -7.92 -8.24
C THR A 99 -14.55 -9.23 -9.01
N LYS A 100 -13.53 -9.62 -9.78
CA LYS A 100 -13.49 -10.96 -10.40
C LYS A 100 -13.50 -12.07 -9.35
N ALA A 101 -12.81 -11.86 -8.22
CA ALA A 101 -12.82 -12.79 -7.10
C ALA A 101 -14.22 -12.94 -6.49
N ASP A 102 -14.99 -11.85 -6.39
CA ASP A 102 -16.38 -11.93 -5.90
C ASP A 102 -17.25 -12.76 -6.83
N VAL A 103 -17.10 -12.58 -8.15
CA VAL A 103 -17.80 -13.41 -9.16
C VAL A 103 -17.41 -14.89 -9.00
N ALA A 104 -16.13 -15.17 -8.83
CA ALA A 104 -15.65 -16.54 -8.63
C ALA A 104 -16.22 -17.18 -7.34
N ARG A 105 -16.32 -16.40 -6.24
CA ARG A 105 -16.96 -16.86 -4.99
C ARG A 105 -18.45 -17.15 -5.18
N GLU A 106 -19.16 -16.26 -5.84
CA GLU A 106 -20.59 -16.46 -6.17
C GLU A 106 -20.81 -17.73 -7.00
N ASN A 107 -19.85 -18.08 -7.85
CA ASN A 107 -19.86 -19.31 -8.66
C ASN A 107 -19.37 -20.56 -7.89
N GLY A 108 -19.11 -20.45 -6.58
CA GLY A 108 -18.77 -21.59 -5.72
C GLY A 108 -17.32 -22.05 -5.78
N LEU A 109 -16.38 -21.21 -6.25
CA LEU A 109 -14.98 -21.58 -6.47
C LEU A 109 -14.05 -21.37 -5.27
N GLU A 110 -14.52 -20.75 -4.17
CA GLU A 110 -13.68 -20.52 -3.00
C GLU A 110 -13.12 -21.80 -2.36
N PRO A 111 -13.86 -22.92 -2.23
CA PRO A 111 -13.29 -24.18 -1.73
C PRO A 111 -12.14 -24.70 -2.61
N LEU A 112 -12.26 -24.60 -3.93
CA LEU A 112 -11.19 -24.98 -4.85
C LEU A 112 -9.95 -24.07 -4.66
N ALA A 113 -10.15 -22.75 -4.50
CA ALA A 113 -9.07 -21.81 -4.20
C ALA A 113 -8.34 -22.17 -2.90
N LYS A 114 -9.07 -22.57 -1.85
CA LYS A 114 -8.49 -23.03 -0.58
C LYS A 114 -7.66 -24.30 -0.74
N ILE A 115 -8.10 -25.25 -1.54
CA ILE A 115 -7.35 -26.47 -1.83
C ILE A 115 -6.05 -26.14 -2.56
N ILE A 116 -6.11 -25.31 -3.60
CA ILE A 116 -4.93 -24.88 -4.36
C ILE A 116 -3.96 -24.13 -3.44
N MET A 117 -4.45 -23.19 -2.62
CA MET A 117 -3.60 -22.38 -1.73
C MET A 117 -3.03 -23.19 -0.57
N ALA A 118 -3.63 -24.30 -0.17
CA ALA A 118 -3.06 -25.22 0.80
C ALA A 118 -1.78 -25.89 0.29
N GLN A 119 -1.62 -26.00 -1.04
CA GLN A 119 -0.43 -26.52 -1.73
C GLN A 119 -0.01 -27.91 -1.26
N LYS A 120 -1.01 -28.76 -1.04
CA LYS A 120 -0.82 -30.18 -0.75
C LYS A 120 -0.65 -30.97 -2.04
N ASN A 121 -0.53 -32.28 -1.93
CA ASN A 121 -0.34 -33.17 -3.06
C ASN A 121 -1.68 -33.61 -3.69
N ASP A 122 -2.64 -32.71 -3.81
CA ASP A 122 -3.93 -32.95 -4.44
C ASP A 122 -3.85 -32.76 -5.97
N ASP A 123 -4.56 -33.62 -6.72
CA ASP A 123 -4.74 -33.44 -8.16
C ASP A 123 -5.78 -32.31 -8.39
N VAL A 124 -5.31 -31.08 -8.45
CA VAL A 124 -6.17 -29.90 -8.56
C VAL A 124 -6.89 -29.79 -9.90
N ASP A 125 -6.30 -30.32 -10.97
CA ASP A 125 -6.93 -30.36 -12.31
C ASP A 125 -8.14 -31.31 -12.30
N PHE A 126 -7.98 -32.49 -11.71
CA PHE A 126 -9.10 -33.39 -11.50
C PHE A 126 -10.17 -32.81 -10.57
N LEU A 127 -9.76 -32.21 -9.45
CA LEU A 127 -10.69 -31.58 -8.50
C LEU A 127 -11.49 -30.46 -9.14
N ALA A 128 -10.92 -29.70 -10.08
CA ALA A 128 -11.61 -28.63 -10.79
C ALA A 128 -12.86 -29.14 -11.54
N THR A 129 -12.87 -30.40 -11.99
CA THR A 129 -14.04 -31.00 -12.67
C THR A 129 -15.27 -31.05 -11.76
N GLN A 130 -15.09 -31.06 -10.45
CA GLN A 130 -16.18 -31.13 -9.46
C GLN A 130 -16.87 -29.78 -9.22
N TYR A 131 -16.31 -28.71 -9.78
CA TYR A 131 -16.81 -27.32 -9.59
C TYR A 131 -17.50 -26.78 -10.85
N LEU A 132 -17.75 -27.63 -11.84
CA LEU A 132 -18.47 -27.24 -13.05
C LEU A 132 -19.95 -26.98 -12.76
N ASN A 133 -20.48 -25.93 -13.36
CA ASN A 133 -21.89 -25.53 -13.28
C ASN A 133 -22.25 -24.68 -14.51
N ASP A 134 -23.46 -24.13 -14.56
CA ASP A 134 -23.93 -23.33 -15.71
C ASP A 134 -23.05 -22.11 -16.00
N ALA A 135 -22.40 -21.52 -14.98
CA ALA A 135 -21.51 -20.40 -15.13
C ALA A 135 -20.04 -20.82 -15.36
N ILE A 136 -19.67 -22.04 -14.93
CA ILE A 136 -18.31 -22.60 -14.99
C ILE A 136 -18.33 -23.80 -15.93
N VAL A 137 -18.05 -23.57 -17.20
CA VAL A 137 -18.29 -24.52 -18.28
C VAL A 137 -17.20 -25.58 -18.49
N ASN A 138 -15.99 -25.34 -17.94
CA ASN A 138 -14.86 -26.27 -18.05
C ASN A 138 -13.88 -26.07 -16.88
N GLU A 139 -12.94 -27.02 -16.76
CA GLU A 139 -11.93 -27.05 -15.69
C GLU A 139 -11.06 -25.81 -15.67
N GLU A 140 -10.63 -25.31 -16.82
CA GLU A 140 -9.81 -24.09 -16.89
C GLU A 140 -10.57 -22.87 -16.37
N SER A 141 -11.87 -22.76 -16.64
CA SER A 141 -12.71 -21.70 -16.08
C SER A 141 -12.80 -21.79 -14.55
N ALA A 142 -12.88 -23.01 -14.00
CA ALA A 142 -12.86 -23.23 -12.56
C ALA A 142 -11.52 -22.85 -11.94
N LEU A 143 -10.42 -23.28 -12.54
CA LEU A 143 -9.06 -22.97 -12.10
C LEU A 143 -8.76 -21.48 -12.22
N GLN A 144 -9.19 -20.83 -13.30
CA GLN A 144 -9.04 -19.38 -13.48
C GLN A 144 -9.78 -18.60 -12.39
N GLY A 145 -11.02 -18.94 -12.10
CA GLY A 145 -11.77 -18.30 -11.01
C GLY A 145 -11.14 -18.52 -9.64
N ALA A 146 -10.63 -19.73 -9.37
CA ALA A 146 -9.89 -20.02 -8.14
C ALA A 146 -8.61 -19.18 -8.04
N ARG A 147 -7.86 -19.02 -9.14
CA ARG A 147 -6.66 -18.15 -9.18
C ARG A 147 -7.01 -16.68 -8.93
N GLU A 148 -8.16 -16.19 -9.41
CA GLU A 148 -8.61 -14.82 -9.14
C GLU A 148 -8.88 -14.56 -7.64
N ILE A 149 -9.44 -15.56 -6.95
CA ILE A 149 -9.61 -15.50 -5.49
C ILE A 149 -8.25 -15.50 -4.79
N ILE A 150 -7.35 -16.40 -5.18
CA ILE A 150 -5.98 -16.46 -4.63
C ILE A 150 -5.22 -15.16 -4.86
N ALA A 151 -5.34 -14.56 -6.05
CA ALA A 151 -4.73 -13.28 -6.36
C ALA A 151 -5.21 -12.16 -5.42
N GLU A 152 -6.49 -12.16 -5.06
CA GLU A 152 -7.03 -11.22 -4.07
C GLU A 152 -6.45 -11.48 -2.67
N TRP A 153 -6.34 -12.73 -2.23
CA TRP A 153 -5.71 -13.07 -0.94
C TRP A 153 -4.25 -12.64 -0.87
N ILE A 154 -3.50 -12.82 -1.96
CA ILE A 154 -2.10 -12.37 -2.05
C ILE A 154 -2.03 -10.84 -1.96
N ASN A 155 -2.89 -10.12 -2.68
CA ASN A 155 -2.97 -8.66 -2.61
C ASN A 155 -3.28 -8.14 -1.21
N GLU A 156 -4.10 -8.87 -0.45
CA GLU A 156 -4.51 -8.51 0.91
C GLU A 156 -3.53 -9.01 2.00
N ASN A 157 -2.48 -9.75 1.60
CA ASN A 157 -1.49 -10.26 2.54
C ASN A 157 -0.58 -9.13 3.03
N ILE A 158 -0.65 -8.85 4.34
CA ILE A 158 0.10 -7.77 4.98
C ILE A 158 1.60 -7.92 4.81
N TYR A 159 2.13 -9.14 4.92
CA TYR A 159 3.56 -9.40 4.81
C TYR A 159 4.06 -9.19 3.38
N VAL A 160 3.29 -9.63 2.38
CA VAL A 160 3.58 -9.38 0.96
C VAL A 160 3.64 -7.87 0.71
N ARG A 161 2.64 -7.12 1.13
CA ARG A 161 2.60 -5.66 0.95
C ARG A 161 3.78 -4.98 1.63
N LYS A 162 4.08 -5.35 2.86
CA LYS A 162 5.19 -4.78 3.64
C LYS A 162 6.55 -5.04 2.96
N GLN A 163 6.79 -6.25 2.48
CA GLN A 163 8.07 -6.57 1.82
C GLN A 163 8.19 -5.91 0.44
N LEU A 164 7.10 -5.82 -0.32
CA LEU A 164 7.09 -5.08 -1.59
C LEU A 164 7.34 -3.59 -1.38
N ARG A 165 6.76 -2.95 -0.37
CA ARG A 165 7.07 -1.55 -0.02
C ARG A 165 8.56 -1.37 0.25
N ARG A 166 9.18 -2.26 1.04
CA ARG A 166 10.61 -2.21 1.32
C ARG A 166 11.46 -2.39 0.06
N LEU A 167 11.02 -3.23 -0.87
CA LEU A 167 11.69 -3.38 -2.17
C LEU A 167 11.61 -2.07 -2.97
N TYR A 168 10.42 -1.47 -3.08
CA TYR A 168 10.20 -0.21 -3.79
C TYR A 168 10.96 0.96 -3.16
N GLU A 169 10.93 1.10 -1.85
CA GLU A 169 11.69 2.14 -1.12
C GLU A 169 13.19 2.11 -1.44
N ARG A 170 13.75 0.91 -1.62
CA ARG A 170 15.18 0.74 -1.84
C ARG A 170 15.59 0.72 -3.30
N LYS A 171 14.76 0.15 -4.18
CA LYS A 171 15.15 -0.22 -5.54
C LYS A 171 14.22 0.29 -6.63
N ALA A 172 13.16 1.01 -6.31
CA ALA A 172 12.27 1.54 -7.33
C ALA A 172 13.02 2.51 -8.26
N THR A 173 12.72 2.40 -9.54
CA THR A 173 13.26 3.22 -10.62
C THR A 173 12.14 4.06 -11.23
N ILE A 174 12.42 5.34 -11.42
CA ILE A 174 11.58 6.23 -12.23
C ILE A 174 11.93 5.99 -13.71
N THR A 175 10.90 5.86 -14.53
CA THR A 175 11.05 5.88 -15.99
C THR A 175 10.04 6.84 -16.59
N THR A 176 10.48 7.64 -17.55
CA THR A 176 9.61 8.55 -18.29
C THR A 176 9.75 8.33 -19.79
N LYS A 177 8.64 8.51 -20.49
CA LYS A 177 8.57 8.44 -21.96
C LYS A 177 7.69 9.56 -22.49
N VAL A 178 8.11 10.21 -23.55
CA VAL A 178 7.30 11.25 -24.20
C VAL A 178 6.00 10.71 -24.77
N VAL A 179 4.94 11.49 -24.66
CA VAL A 179 3.70 11.25 -25.40
C VAL A 179 3.94 11.70 -26.85
N LYS A 180 4.09 10.72 -27.75
CA LYS A 180 4.55 10.94 -29.13
C LYS A 180 3.76 12.01 -29.88
N THR A 181 2.45 12.07 -29.66
CA THR A 181 1.55 13.06 -30.32
C THR A 181 1.78 14.49 -29.86
N LYS A 182 2.43 14.70 -28.72
CA LYS A 182 2.68 16.03 -28.14
C LYS A 182 4.15 16.44 -28.16
N LYS A 183 5.02 15.59 -28.72
CA LYS A 183 6.47 15.77 -28.69
C LYS A 183 6.91 17.14 -29.22
N ASP A 184 6.28 17.61 -30.28
CA ASP A 184 6.67 18.83 -31.00
C ASP A 184 5.94 20.11 -30.50
N GLU A 185 5.10 19.99 -29.47
CA GLU A 185 4.47 21.13 -28.84
C GLU A 185 5.49 22.01 -28.08
N ALA A 186 5.41 23.32 -28.21
CA ALA A 186 6.35 24.27 -27.61
C ALA A 186 6.43 24.12 -26.08
N ASP A 187 5.30 23.84 -25.43
CA ASP A 187 5.25 23.63 -23.98
C ASP A 187 5.86 22.29 -23.57
N ALA A 188 5.71 21.25 -24.39
CA ALA A 188 6.35 19.95 -24.16
C ALA A 188 7.88 20.05 -24.22
N GLN A 189 8.43 20.90 -25.10
CA GLN A 189 9.88 21.07 -25.27
C GLN A 189 10.58 21.58 -24.00
N LYS A 190 9.86 22.25 -23.09
CA LYS A 190 10.37 22.65 -21.76
C LYS A 190 10.78 21.45 -20.91
N PHE A 191 10.18 20.28 -21.20
CA PHE A 191 10.42 19.03 -20.49
C PHE A 191 11.20 18.01 -21.34
N SER A 192 11.83 18.45 -22.45
CA SER A 192 12.50 17.56 -23.42
C SER A 192 13.58 16.66 -22.78
N GLN A 193 14.25 17.13 -21.72
CA GLN A 193 15.22 16.33 -20.97
C GLN A 193 14.59 15.08 -20.30
N TYR A 194 13.26 15.05 -20.10
CA TYR A 194 12.54 13.94 -19.48
C TYR A 194 11.78 13.10 -20.52
N PHE A 195 11.99 13.28 -21.81
CA PHE A 195 11.30 12.53 -22.86
C PHE A 195 11.67 11.05 -22.90
N ASP A 196 12.88 10.74 -22.45
CA ASP A 196 13.38 9.38 -22.27
C ASP A 196 14.38 9.36 -21.10
N TRP A 197 13.86 9.25 -19.87
CA TRP A 197 14.66 9.34 -18.67
C TRP A 197 14.49 8.12 -17.80
N SER A 198 15.55 7.71 -17.12
CA SER A 198 15.50 6.63 -16.13
C SER A 198 16.51 6.91 -15.01
N GLU A 199 16.05 6.85 -13.76
CA GLU A 199 16.93 6.93 -12.59
C GLU A 199 16.31 6.22 -11.39
N PRO A 200 17.13 5.74 -10.42
CA PRO A 200 16.61 5.26 -9.14
C PRO A 200 15.84 6.37 -8.40
N LEU A 201 14.67 6.04 -7.88
CA LEU A 201 13.83 6.99 -7.13
C LEU A 201 14.59 7.58 -5.93
N THR A 202 15.43 6.78 -5.26
CA THR A 202 16.25 7.20 -4.12
C THR A 202 17.29 8.26 -4.46
N LYS A 203 17.63 8.42 -5.74
CA LYS A 203 18.63 9.40 -6.24
C LYS A 203 18.00 10.62 -6.91
N ALA A 204 16.68 10.62 -7.09
CA ALA A 204 15.98 11.73 -7.75
C ALA A 204 15.88 12.94 -6.80
N PRO A 205 16.46 14.11 -7.14
CA PRO A 205 16.28 15.31 -6.36
C PRO A 205 14.83 15.80 -6.37
N SER A 206 14.37 16.42 -5.28
CA SER A 206 12.99 16.89 -5.15
C SER A 206 12.51 17.71 -6.34
N HIS A 207 13.29 18.70 -6.77
CA HIS A 207 12.94 19.58 -7.89
C HIS A 207 12.78 18.82 -9.21
N ARG A 208 13.57 17.76 -9.44
CA ARG A 208 13.47 16.95 -10.65
C ARG A 208 12.24 16.06 -10.62
N LEU A 209 11.97 15.41 -9.49
CA LEU A 209 10.77 14.62 -9.29
C LEU A 209 9.51 15.46 -9.54
N LEU A 210 9.44 16.65 -8.93
CA LEU A 210 8.30 17.56 -9.11
C LEU A 210 8.17 18.05 -10.56
N ALA A 211 9.27 18.31 -11.25
CA ALA A 211 9.26 18.68 -12.66
C ALA A 211 8.72 17.57 -13.57
N MET A 212 9.13 16.31 -13.34
CA MET A 212 8.61 15.16 -14.09
C MET A 212 7.11 14.92 -13.80
N LEU A 213 6.68 15.03 -12.54
CA LEU A 213 5.26 14.91 -12.17
C LEU A 213 4.41 16.03 -12.79
N ARG A 214 4.95 17.24 -12.88
CA ARG A 214 4.29 18.33 -13.60
C ARG A 214 4.15 18.03 -15.08
N ALA A 215 5.22 17.56 -15.74
CA ALA A 215 5.19 17.18 -17.15
C ALA A 215 4.18 16.05 -17.44
N GLU A 216 4.04 15.09 -16.53
CA GLU A 216 3.01 14.06 -16.62
C GLU A 216 1.59 14.63 -16.46
N ASN A 217 1.39 15.49 -15.46
CA ASN A 217 0.09 16.12 -15.21
C ASN A 217 -0.38 17.00 -16.39
N GLU A 218 0.57 17.66 -17.06
CA GLU A 218 0.32 18.41 -18.31
C GLU A 218 0.17 17.49 -19.54
N GLY A 219 0.40 16.20 -19.37
CA GLY A 219 0.18 15.16 -20.38
C GLY A 219 1.28 15.07 -21.45
N PHE A 220 2.48 15.60 -21.20
CA PHE A 220 3.60 15.59 -22.14
C PHE A 220 4.44 14.32 -22.05
N ILE A 221 4.51 13.71 -20.89
CA ILE A 221 5.22 12.44 -20.65
C ILE A 221 4.31 11.44 -19.95
N LYS A 222 4.70 10.17 -20.05
CA LYS A 222 4.22 9.10 -19.18
C LYS A 222 5.29 8.85 -18.13
N PHE A 223 4.89 8.81 -16.87
CA PHE A 223 5.75 8.60 -15.72
C PHE A 223 5.42 7.27 -15.05
N LYS A 224 6.44 6.50 -14.71
CA LYS A 224 6.27 5.23 -13.99
C LYS A 224 7.28 5.11 -12.87
N VAL A 225 6.87 4.46 -11.79
CA VAL A 225 7.73 4.00 -10.70
C VAL A 225 7.57 2.48 -10.62
N GLU A 226 8.64 1.76 -10.86
CA GLU A 226 8.62 0.30 -10.91
C GLU A 226 9.88 -0.27 -10.23
N ALA A 227 9.73 -1.40 -9.54
CA ALA A 227 10.84 -2.24 -9.14
C ALA A 227 11.07 -3.32 -10.19
N ASP A 228 12.21 -4.00 -10.11
CA ASP A 228 12.49 -5.16 -10.97
C ASP A 228 11.42 -6.24 -10.73
N ILE A 229 10.86 -6.75 -11.83
CA ILE A 229 9.72 -7.68 -11.77
C ILE A 229 10.11 -9.03 -11.19
N ASP A 230 11.29 -9.51 -11.49
CA ASP A 230 11.78 -10.80 -11.00
C ASP A 230 12.07 -10.71 -9.49
N GLU A 231 12.68 -9.62 -9.04
CA GLU A 231 12.85 -9.38 -7.59
C GLU A 231 11.50 -9.26 -6.87
N ALA A 232 10.50 -8.64 -7.48
CA ALA A 232 9.17 -8.55 -6.89
C ALA A 232 8.50 -9.93 -6.78
N TYR A 233 8.62 -10.75 -7.80
CA TYR A 233 8.12 -12.13 -7.76
C TYR A 233 8.84 -12.95 -6.71
N ASP A 234 10.18 -12.87 -6.62
CA ASP A 234 10.96 -13.59 -5.61
C ASP A 234 10.48 -13.26 -4.20
N VAL A 235 10.22 -11.97 -3.92
CA VAL A 235 9.67 -11.52 -2.62
C VAL A 235 8.32 -12.17 -2.31
N ILE A 236 7.44 -12.29 -3.31
CA ILE A 236 6.11 -12.87 -3.11
C ILE A 236 6.24 -14.40 -2.98
N ASP A 237 7.03 -15.03 -3.83
CA ASP A 237 7.25 -16.47 -3.85
C ASP A 237 7.77 -16.98 -2.49
N GLU A 238 8.75 -16.29 -1.90
CA GLU A 238 9.29 -16.62 -0.57
C GLU A 238 8.22 -16.63 0.53
N LEU A 239 7.21 -15.78 0.42
CA LEU A 239 6.15 -15.66 1.43
C LEU A 239 4.95 -16.58 1.17
N VAL A 240 4.69 -16.94 -0.08
CA VAL A 240 3.46 -17.59 -0.51
C VAL A 240 3.66 -19.06 -0.90
N LEU A 241 4.74 -19.39 -1.61
CA LEU A 241 4.98 -20.75 -2.06
C LEU A 241 5.48 -21.65 -0.91
N LYS A 242 4.96 -22.88 -0.88
CA LYS A 242 5.27 -23.89 0.15
C LYS A 242 6.08 -25.08 -0.38
N GLY A 243 6.84 -24.87 -1.45
CA GLY A 243 7.59 -25.91 -2.14
C GLY A 243 6.92 -26.38 -3.42
N GLN A 244 7.25 -27.58 -3.89
CA GLN A 244 6.72 -28.15 -5.13
C GLN A 244 5.52 -29.04 -4.86
N SER A 245 4.42 -28.78 -5.56
CA SER A 245 3.19 -29.57 -5.53
C SER A 245 2.42 -29.40 -6.85
N PRO A 246 1.36 -30.17 -7.12
CA PRO A 246 0.49 -29.93 -8.27
C PRO A 246 -0.14 -28.52 -8.31
N SER A 247 -0.26 -27.86 -7.15
CA SER A 247 -0.79 -26.51 -7.04
C SER A 247 0.21 -25.42 -7.38
N THR A 248 1.50 -25.70 -7.39
CA THR A 248 2.56 -24.65 -7.47
C THR A 248 2.40 -23.77 -8.70
N SER A 249 2.17 -24.34 -9.89
CA SER A 249 1.98 -23.57 -11.12
C SER A 249 0.76 -22.65 -11.06
N HIS A 250 -0.33 -23.09 -10.46
CA HIS A 250 -1.56 -22.29 -10.30
C HIS A 250 -1.34 -21.13 -9.32
N VAL A 251 -0.62 -21.38 -8.23
CA VAL A 251 -0.27 -20.31 -7.27
C VAL A 251 0.68 -19.30 -7.90
N GLN A 252 1.65 -19.73 -8.70
CA GLN A 252 2.55 -18.83 -9.45
C GLN A 252 1.79 -17.95 -10.43
N LEU A 253 0.84 -18.51 -11.20
CA LEU A 253 -0.04 -17.72 -12.08
C LEU A 253 -0.87 -16.68 -11.29
N ALA A 254 -1.38 -17.07 -10.12
CA ALA A 254 -2.09 -16.16 -9.23
C ALA A 254 -1.18 -15.04 -8.67
N ILE A 255 0.07 -15.35 -8.35
CA ILE A 255 1.08 -14.36 -7.93
C ILE A 255 1.33 -13.35 -9.04
N GLU A 256 1.54 -13.79 -10.28
CA GLU A 256 1.74 -12.91 -11.43
C GLU A 256 0.54 -11.99 -11.66
N ASP A 257 -0.68 -12.53 -11.64
CA ASP A 257 -1.90 -11.74 -11.79
C ASP A 257 -2.07 -10.74 -10.66
N SER A 258 -1.89 -11.19 -9.41
CA SER A 258 -1.98 -10.32 -8.23
C SER A 258 -0.98 -9.17 -8.30
N TYR A 259 0.27 -9.46 -8.65
CA TYR A 259 1.29 -8.42 -8.73
C TYR A 259 0.99 -7.42 -9.85
N LYS A 260 0.80 -7.89 -11.08
CA LYS A 260 0.60 -7.00 -12.24
C LYS A 260 -0.66 -6.16 -12.14
N ARG A 261 -1.75 -6.75 -11.68
CA ARG A 261 -3.08 -6.11 -11.70
C ARG A 261 -3.41 -5.36 -10.41
N LEU A 262 -2.95 -5.82 -9.26
CA LEU A 262 -3.36 -5.31 -7.94
C LEU A 262 -2.20 -4.68 -7.14
N LEU A 263 -1.14 -5.44 -6.88
CA LEU A 263 -0.05 -5.00 -5.98
C LEU A 263 0.83 -3.91 -6.62
N GLN A 264 1.29 -4.12 -7.84
CA GLN A 264 2.18 -3.17 -8.52
C GLN A 264 1.57 -1.76 -8.64
N PRO A 265 0.33 -1.59 -9.13
CA PRO A 265 -0.29 -0.27 -9.20
C PRO A 265 -0.44 0.38 -7.82
N ALA A 266 -0.83 -0.40 -6.81
CA ALA A 266 -1.03 0.10 -5.45
C ALA A 266 0.29 0.53 -4.80
N ILE A 267 1.29 -0.35 -4.78
CA ILE A 267 2.58 -0.09 -4.15
C ILE A 267 3.34 1.03 -4.87
N ALA A 268 3.32 1.05 -6.21
CA ALA A 268 3.92 2.13 -6.98
C ALA A 268 3.29 3.50 -6.64
N ASN A 269 1.96 3.55 -6.54
CA ASN A 269 1.26 4.78 -6.17
C ASN A 269 1.58 5.22 -4.73
N GLU A 270 1.57 4.31 -3.76
CA GLU A 270 1.95 4.60 -2.37
C GLU A 270 3.37 5.17 -2.29
N THR A 271 4.32 4.52 -2.96
CA THR A 271 5.74 4.93 -3.04
C THR A 271 5.88 6.32 -3.67
N LEU A 272 5.15 6.60 -4.74
CA LEU A 272 5.16 7.89 -5.41
C LEU A 272 4.56 9.00 -4.52
N GLN A 273 3.43 8.76 -3.86
CA GLN A 273 2.80 9.73 -2.97
C GLN A 273 3.72 10.09 -1.79
N GLU A 274 4.41 9.10 -1.23
CA GLU A 274 5.37 9.34 -0.16
C GLU A 274 6.58 10.15 -0.65
N ALA A 275 7.13 9.80 -1.82
CA ALA A 275 8.24 10.55 -2.43
C ALA A 275 7.85 11.99 -2.77
N LYS A 276 6.63 12.19 -3.28
CA LYS A 276 6.08 13.53 -3.55
C LYS A 276 5.93 14.35 -2.28
N ALA A 277 5.36 13.78 -1.23
CA ALA A 277 5.20 14.46 0.05
C ALA A 277 6.56 14.92 0.65
N LYS A 278 7.58 14.05 0.55
CA LYS A 278 8.95 14.40 0.94
C LYS A 278 9.54 15.52 0.07
N ALA A 279 9.29 15.48 -1.24
CA ALA A 279 9.78 16.50 -2.17
C ALA A 279 9.12 17.86 -1.94
N ASP A 280 7.80 17.88 -1.70
CA ASP A 280 7.05 19.11 -1.39
C ASP A 280 7.50 19.73 -0.07
N ALA A 281 7.84 18.90 0.94
CA ALA A 281 8.35 19.37 2.23
C ALA A 281 9.78 19.98 2.16
N ASN A 282 10.56 19.61 1.12
CA ASN A 282 11.94 20.09 0.91
C ASN A 282 12.02 21.24 -0.11
N SER A 283 10.89 21.71 -0.65
CA SER A 283 10.81 22.78 -1.66
C SER A 283 10.32 24.08 -1.06
#